data_b62c41c1f0f1a971a9c0c6ca74d1c77c
#
_entry.id   b62c41c1f0f1a971a9c0c6ca74d1c77c
#
_cell.length_a   1.000
_cell.length_b   1.000
_cell.length_c   1.000
_cell.angle_alpha   90.00
_cell.angle_beta   90.00
_cell.angle_gamma   90.00
#
_symmetry.space_group_name_H-M   'P 1'
#
loop_
_entity.id
_entity.type
_entity.pdbx_description
1 polymer ?
#
loop_
_entity_poly.entity_id
_entity_poly.type
_entity_poly.pdbx_seq_one_letter_code
_entity_poly.pdbx_strand_id
1 'polypeptide(L)'
;MNTIKNKSYISIRLFIFALLIIALSCDGHKKVILVFKEHVLALQDAYIKDKSLSIFTADLDHNNGYWILEGETTNSIIHSNLIRYTDSLLTKEKYTNRFMLLPDSALGDSNFAIVNVSVTPLREKPRHSSQMVDQAILGNTIKLLRYSNGWY
;
A
#
# COMPACT_ATOMS: atom_id res chain seq x y z
N MET A 1 -37.43 -18.08 -47.50
CA MET A 1 -36.00 -17.67 -47.49
C MET A 1 -35.69 -16.57 -46.46
N ASN A 2 -36.49 -16.41 -45.39
CA ASN A 2 -36.34 -15.31 -44.41
C ASN A 2 -35.92 -15.75 -42.99
N THR A 3 -35.80 -17.04 -42.70
CA THR A 3 -35.48 -17.53 -41.33
C THR A 3 -34.00 -17.54 -41.02
N ILE A 4 -33.11 -17.53 -42.01
CA ILE A 4 -31.64 -17.59 -41.79
C ILE A 4 -31.08 -16.22 -41.42
N LYS A 5 -31.65 -15.14 -41.99
CA LYS A 5 -31.21 -13.76 -41.67
C LYS A 5 -31.48 -13.38 -40.20
N ASN A 6 -32.58 -13.85 -39.62
CA ASN A 6 -32.96 -13.48 -38.26
C ASN A 6 -32.05 -14.10 -37.18
N LYS A 7 -31.51 -15.29 -37.39
CA LYS A 7 -30.58 -15.96 -36.46
C LYS A 7 -29.23 -15.22 -36.39
N SER A 8 -28.74 -14.68 -37.51
CA SER A 8 -27.48 -13.96 -37.56
C SER A 8 -27.55 -12.63 -36.78
N TYR A 9 -28.65 -11.89 -36.90
CA TYR A 9 -28.84 -10.62 -36.16
C TYR A 9 -28.99 -10.81 -34.64
N ILE A 10 -29.61 -11.91 -34.21
CA ILE A 10 -29.74 -12.24 -32.78
C ILE A 10 -28.36 -12.59 -32.17
N SER A 11 -27.55 -13.35 -32.91
CA SER A 11 -26.20 -13.72 -32.49
C SER A 11 -25.28 -12.51 -32.38
N ILE A 12 -25.35 -11.58 -33.33
CA ILE A 12 -24.55 -10.32 -33.31
C ILE A 12 -24.97 -9.40 -32.14
N ARG A 13 -26.29 -9.29 -31.89
CA ARG A 13 -26.81 -8.49 -30.77
C ARG A 13 -26.40 -9.07 -29.41
N LEU A 14 -26.42 -10.39 -29.26
CA LEU A 14 -25.93 -11.07 -28.05
C LEU A 14 -24.43 -10.88 -27.87
N PHE A 15 -23.65 -10.90 -28.94
CA PHE A 15 -22.21 -10.69 -28.88
C PHE A 15 -21.85 -9.23 -28.51
N ILE A 16 -22.58 -8.25 -29.06
CA ILE A 16 -22.41 -6.82 -28.71
C ILE A 16 -22.82 -6.58 -27.25
N PHE A 17 -23.91 -7.22 -26.78
CA PHE A 17 -24.36 -7.08 -25.39
C PHE A 17 -23.36 -7.71 -24.40
N ALA A 18 -22.78 -8.87 -24.75
CA ALA A 18 -21.72 -9.49 -23.96
C ALA A 18 -20.44 -8.61 -23.91
N LEU A 19 -20.06 -7.99 -25.04
CA LEU A 19 -18.93 -7.07 -25.11
C LEU A 19 -19.13 -5.80 -24.26
N LEU A 20 -20.38 -5.29 -24.22
CA LEU A 20 -20.75 -4.14 -23.41
C LEU A 20 -20.68 -4.43 -21.90
N ILE A 21 -21.04 -5.65 -21.47
CA ILE A 21 -20.94 -6.08 -20.06
C ILE A 21 -19.48 -6.17 -19.62
N ILE A 22 -18.58 -6.64 -20.48
CA ILE A 22 -17.14 -6.74 -20.21
C ILE A 22 -16.52 -5.34 -20.05
N ALA A 23 -16.94 -4.35 -20.85
CA ALA A 23 -16.45 -2.98 -20.76
C ALA A 23 -16.87 -2.27 -19.46
N LEU A 24 -18.02 -2.60 -18.90
CA LEU A 24 -18.52 -2.03 -17.64
C LEU A 24 -17.85 -2.64 -16.39
N SER A 25 -17.25 -3.82 -16.51
CA SER A 25 -16.59 -4.50 -15.39
C SER A 25 -15.23 -3.90 -15.03
N CYS A 26 -14.56 -3.19 -15.93
CA CYS A 26 -13.22 -2.63 -15.70
C CYS A 26 -13.22 -1.35 -14.84
N ASP A 27 -14.35 -0.68 -14.66
CA ASP A 27 -14.44 0.59 -13.92
C ASP A 27 -14.61 0.40 -12.40
N GLY A 28 -15.12 -0.75 -11.96
CA GLY A 28 -15.40 -1.01 -10.54
C GLY A 28 -14.15 -0.96 -9.67
N HIS A 29 -13.08 -1.64 -10.05
CA HIS A 29 -11.85 -1.70 -9.28
C HIS A 29 -11.13 -0.35 -9.20
N LYS A 30 -11.11 0.40 -10.31
CA LYS A 30 -10.53 1.77 -10.33
C LYS A 30 -11.24 2.71 -9.36
N LYS A 31 -12.56 2.61 -9.27
CA LYS A 31 -13.35 3.40 -8.33
C LYS A 31 -13.02 3.06 -6.88
N VAL A 32 -12.87 1.77 -6.56
CA VAL A 32 -12.46 1.31 -5.22
C VAL A 32 -11.08 1.88 -4.86
N ILE A 33 -10.10 1.77 -5.76
CA ILE A 33 -8.75 2.32 -5.55
C ILE A 33 -8.79 3.84 -5.34
N LEU A 34 -9.60 4.57 -6.11
CA LEU A 34 -9.74 6.02 -5.96
C LEU A 34 -10.29 6.39 -4.59
N VAL A 35 -11.38 5.77 -4.16
CA VAL A 35 -12.00 6.01 -2.84
C VAL A 35 -11.04 5.64 -1.71
N PHE A 36 -10.26 4.56 -1.85
CA PHE A 36 -9.21 4.20 -0.91
C PHE A 36 -8.13 5.30 -0.81
N LYS A 37 -7.65 5.81 -1.95
CA LYS A 37 -6.64 6.88 -1.98
C LYS A 37 -7.12 8.17 -1.34
N GLU A 38 -8.37 8.55 -1.55
CA GLU A 38 -8.99 9.70 -0.87
C GLU A 38 -8.99 9.51 0.66
N HIS A 39 -9.31 8.30 1.14
CA HIS A 39 -9.26 8.00 2.56
C HIS A 39 -7.83 8.04 3.13
N VAL A 40 -6.84 7.54 2.39
CA VAL A 40 -5.42 7.62 2.76
C VAL A 40 -4.97 9.07 2.92
N LEU A 41 -5.33 9.95 1.98
CA LEU A 41 -5.03 11.39 2.07
C LEU A 41 -5.70 12.03 3.29
N ALA A 42 -6.96 11.70 3.56
CA ALA A 42 -7.66 12.20 4.75
C ALA A 42 -7.00 11.76 6.07
N LEU A 43 -6.54 10.50 6.16
CA LEU A 43 -5.78 10.03 7.31
C LEU A 43 -4.44 10.74 7.45
N GLN A 44 -3.74 10.96 6.33
CA GLN A 44 -2.48 11.70 6.33
C GLN A 44 -2.66 13.11 6.88
N ASP A 45 -3.64 13.85 6.39
CA ASP A 45 -3.93 15.22 6.83
C ASP A 45 -4.37 15.30 8.31
N ALA A 46 -5.14 14.31 8.76
CA ALA A 46 -5.64 14.29 10.13
C ALA A 46 -4.57 13.93 11.17
N TYR A 47 -3.65 13.02 10.85
CA TYR A 47 -2.77 12.40 11.85
C TYR A 47 -1.27 12.68 11.63
N ILE A 48 -0.84 13.11 10.45
CA ILE A 48 0.57 13.36 10.13
C ILE A 48 0.81 14.85 9.99
N LYS A 49 1.15 15.49 11.11
CA LYS A 49 1.49 16.92 11.13
C LYS A 49 2.88 17.20 10.58
N ASP A 50 3.81 16.29 10.83
CA ASP A 50 5.19 16.39 10.37
C ASP A 50 5.60 15.10 9.64
N LYS A 51 5.82 15.23 8.33
CA LYS A 51 6.19 14.11 7.46
C LYS A 51 7.65 13.67 7.66
N SER A 52 8.48 14.47 8.30
CA SER A 52 9.87 14.11 8.61
C SER A 52 9.98 13.15 9.80
N LEU A 53 8.98 13.16 10.68
CA LEU A 53 8.96 12.37 11.91
C LEU A 53 8.07 11.14 11.85
N SER A 54 7.29 10.99 10.78
CA SER A 54 6.29 9.93 10.68
C SER A 54 6.34 9.24 9.31
N ILE A 55 6.40 7.94 9.32
CA ILE A 55 6.26 7.14 8.10
C ILE A 55 4.79 6.79 7.92
N PHE A 56 4.25 7.08 6.74
CA PHE A 56 2.97 6.61 6.29
C PHE A 56 2.95 6.48 4.76
N THR A 57 2.87 5.26 4.30
CA THR A 57 2.62 4.91 2.91
C THR A 57 1.55 3.83 2.89
N ALA A 58 0.58 3.94 2.00
CA ALA A 58 -0.43 2.90 1.82
C ALA A 58 -0.92 2.89 0.38
N ASP A 59 -1.00 1.73 -0.19
CA ASP A 59 -1.57 1.50 -1.51
C ASP A 59 -2.47 0.26 -1.50
N LEU A 60 -3.54 0.32 -2.27
CA LEU A 60 -4.44 -0.80 -2.51
C LEU A 60 -4.39 -1.12 -3.99
N ASP A 61 -3.91 -2.30 -4.33
CA ASP A 61 -3.79 -2.77 -5.70
C ASP A 61 -4.72 -3.96 -5.96
N HIS A 62 -5.16 -4.08 -7.20
CA HIS A 62 -5.94 -5.22 -7.68
C HIS A 62 -5.23 -5.85 -8.87
N ASN A 63 -4.64 -7.02 -8.65
CA ASN A 63 -3.88 -7.72 -9.68
C ASN A 63 -4.30 -9.19 -9.75
N ASN A 64 -4.53 -9.70 -10.98
CA ASN A 64 -4.90 -11.10 -11.24
C ASN A 64 -6.10 -11.61 -10.41
N GLY A 65 -7.09 -10.75 -10.12
CA GLY A 65 -8.27 -11.11 -9.34
C GLY A 65 -8.09 -11.07 -7.82
N TYR A 66 -6.95 -10.57 -7.33
CA TYR A 66 -6.65 -10.47 -5.91
C TYR A 66 -6.36 -9.03 -5.52
N TRP A 67 -6.89 -8.63 -4.37
CA TRP A 67 -6.59 -7.36 -3.74
C TRP A 67 -5.38 -7.50 -2.81
N ILE A 68 -4.51 -6.50 -2.82
CA ILE A 68 -3.34 -6.43 -1.96
C ILE A 68 -3.31 -5.04 -1.33
N LEU A 69 -3.33 -4.98 0.00
CA LEU A 69 -3.07 -3.78 0.77
C LEU A 69 -1.60 -3.78 1.15
N GLU A 70 -0.84 -2.79 0.69
CA GLU A 70 0.60 -2.66 0.96
C GLU A 70 0.92 -1.30 1.58
N GLY A 71 2.01 -1.25 2.34
CA GLY A 71 2.53 -0.03 2.91
C GLY A 71 2.97 -0.18 4.35
N GLU A 72 3.25 0.95 4.99
CA GLU A 72 3.74 0.96 6.36
C GLU A 72 3.42 2.28 7.07
N THR A 73 3.28 2.23 8.38
CA THR A 73 3.06 3.42 9.19
C THR A 73 3.68 3.29 10.57
N THR A 74 4.14 4.41 11.13
CA THR A 74 4.57 4.51 12.54
C THR A 74 3.42 4.85 13.50
N ASN A 75 2.21 5.09 12.97
CA ASN A 75 1.04 5.49 13.76
C ASN A 75 0.03 4.35 13.90
N SER A 76 -0.17 3.86 15.12
CA SER A 76 -1.08 2.75 15.42
C SER A 76 -2.56 3.06 15.14
N ILE A 77 -2.95 4.33 15.26
CA ILE A 77 -4.34 4.75 14.96
C ILE A 77 -4.58 4.67 13.46
N ILE A 78 -3.64 5.16 12.64
CA ILE A 78 -3.72 5.04 11.17
C ILE A 78 -3.76 3.57 10.78
N HIS A 79 -2.88 2.74 11.36
CA HIS A 79 -2.83 1.32 11.06
C HIS A 79 -4.17 0.63 11.28
N SER A 80 -4.75 0.80 12.47
CA SER A 80 -6.04 0.19 12.83
C SER A 80 -7.20 0.73 11.99
N ASN A 81 -7.22 2.03 11.74
CA ASN A 81 -8.27 2.67 10.93
C ASN A 81 -8.23 2.19 9.48
N LEU A 82 -7.04 2.10 8.88
CA LEU A 82 -6.91 1.73 7.48
C LEU A 82 -7.30 0.27 7.24
N ILE A 83 -6.89 -0.65 8.13
CA ILE A 83 -7.32 -2.05 8.05
C ILE A 83 -8.84 -2.15 8.12
N ARG A 84 -9.47 -1.53 9.14
CA ARG A 84 -10.92 -1.55 9.31
C ARG A 84 -11.65 -0.93 8.11
N TYR A 85 -11.10 0.15 7.55
CA TYR A 85 -11.66 0.77 6.36
C TYR A 85 -11.57 -0.16 5.15
N THR A 86 -10.42 -0.80 4.94
CA THR A 86 -10.23 -1.77 3.84
C THR A 86 -11.18 -2.96 3.97
N ASP A 87 -11.37 -3.48 5.18
CA ASP A 87 -12.34 -4.55 5.46
C ASP A 87 -13.77 -4.11 5.09
N SER A 88 -14.14 -2.86 5.41
CA SER A 88 -15.46 -2.34 5.06
C SER A 88 -15.62 -2.04 3.57
N LEU A 89 -14.56 -1.62 2.90
CA LEU A 89 -14.54 -1.31 1.47
C LEU A 89 -14.62 -2.58 0.62
N LEU A 90 -13.93 -3.65 1.05
CA LEU A 90 -13.84 -4.94 0.37
C LEU A 90 -14.73 -6.02 1.01
N THR A 91 -15.91 -5.66 1.49
CA THR A 91 -16.81 -6.53 2.29
C THR A 91 -17.05 -7.93 1.76
N LYS A 92 -16.94 -8.14 0.45
CA LYS A 92 -17.18 -9.41 -0.24
C LYS A 92 -15.94 -10.04 -0.86
N GLU A 93 -14.83 -9.34 -0.83
CA GLU A 93 -13.61 -9.73 -1.52
C GLU A 93 -12.49 -9.98 -0.51
N LYS A 94 -11.75 -11.07 -0.71
CA LYS A 94 -10.56 -11.35 0.10
C LYS A 94 -9.39 -10.51 -0.40
N TYR A 95 -8.60 -10.01 0.52
CA TYR A 95 -7.35 -9.32 0.21
C TYR A 95 -6.19 -9.87 1.02
N THR A 96 -4.99 -9.68 0.50
CA THR A 96 -3.74 -9.94 1.22
C THR A 96 -3.32 -8.67 1.94
N ASN A 97 -3.25 -8.72 3.27
CA ASN A 97 -2.77 -7.59 4.07
C ASN A 97 -1.24 -7.67 4.22
N ARG A 98 -0.53 -6.68 3.66
CA ARG A 98 0.90 -6.43 3.80
C ARG A 98 1.17 -5.04 4.37
N PHE A 99 0.17 -4.42 4.98
CA PHE A 99 0.30 -3.12 5.62
C PHE A 99 0.88 -3.29 7.02
N MET A 100 2.05 -2.71 7.26
CA MET A 100 2.85 -2.94 8.45
C MET A 100 2.79 -1.78 9.44
N LEU A 101 2.70 -2.11 10.74
CA LEU A 101 2.95 -1.15 11.81
C LEU A 101 4.42 -1.18 12.19
N LEU A 102 5.03 0.00 12.22
CA LEU A 102 6.42 0.19 12.64
C LEU A 102 6.50 0.77 14.07
N PRO A 103 7.50 0.41 14.88
CA PRO A 103 8.58 -0.55 14.60
C PRO A 103 8.07 -1.97 14.37
N ASP A 104 8.76 -2.70 13.47
CA ASP A 104 8.45 -4.10 13.20
C ASP A 104 8.60 -4.92 14.50
N SER A 105 7.60 -5.74 14.79
CA SER A 105 7.60 -6.64 15.96
C SER A 105 8.77 -7.61 16.01
N ALA A 106 9.39 -7.91 14.85
CA ALA A 106 10.60 -8.72 14.77
C ALA A 106 11.83 -8.09 15.45
N LEU A 107 11.82 -6.76 15.71
CA LEU A 107 12.87 -6.10 16.50
C LEU A 107 12.72 -6.35 18.01
N GLY A 108 11.57 -6.87 18.47
CA GLY A 108 11.26 -7.03 19.88
C GLY A 108 11.29 -5.67 20.61
N ASP A 109 11.73 -5.69 21.88
CA ASP A 109 11.83 -4.49 22.70
C ASP A 109 13.06 -3.62 22.37
N SER A 110 14.01 -4.14 21.56
CA SER A 110 15.28 -3.49 21.23
C SER A 110 15.15 -2.62 19.96
N ASN A 111 14.26 -1.63 19.99
CA ASN A 111 14.02 -0.73 18.86
C ASN A 111 14.84 0.56 18.88
N PHE A 112 15.90 0.61 19.71
CA PHE A 112 16.88 1.70 19.75
C PHE A 112 18.29 1.15 19.63
N ALA A 113 19.15 1.90 18.96
CA ALA A 113 20.58 1.61 18.87
C ALA A 113 21.41 2.86 19.19
N ILE A 114 22.64 2.64 19.65
CA ILE A 114 23.61 3.69 19.86
C ILE A 114 24.69 3.56 18.78
N VAL A 115 25.03 4.66 18.14
CA VAL A 115 26.12 4.71 17.15
C VAL A 115 27.45 4.52 17.89
N ASN A 116 28.18 3.45 17.54
CA ASN A 116 29.45 3.06 18.16
C ASN A 116 30.68 3.33 17.28
N VAL A 117 30.52 4.04 16.17
CA VAL A 117 31.57 4.49 15.25
C VAL A 117 31.60 6.00 15.20
N SER A 118 32.75 6.59 14.80
CA SER A 118 32.92 8.06 14.78
C SER A 118 31.81 8.74 13.97
N VAL A 119 31.50 8.19 12.78
CA VAL A 119 30.44 8.67 11.88
C VAL A 119 29.86 7.48 11.14
N THR A 120 28.52 7.41 11.04
CA THR A 120 27.82 6.45 10.20
C THR A 120 26.91 7.18 9.20
N PRO A 121 26.92 6.82 7.91
CA PRO A 121 26.04 7.43 6.92
C PRO A 121 24.62 6.89 7.05
N LEU A 122 23.64 7.78 7.05
CA LEU A 122 22.23 7.46 6.89
C LEU A 122 21.87 7.58 5.40
N ARG A 123 21.32 6.52 4.83
CA ARG A 123 21.08 6.43 3.40
C ARG A 123 19.60 6.35 3.09
N GLU A 124 19.20 6.90 1.95
CA GLU A 124 17.82 6.88 1.47
C GLU A 124 17.26 5.44 1.26
N LYS A 125 18.13 4.53 0.82
CA LYS A 125 17.77 3.12 0.56
C LYS A 125 18.80 2.19 1.18
N PRO A 126 18.43 0.96 1.56
CA PRO A 126 19.32 0.00 2.23
C PRO A 126 20.35 -0.59 1.25
N ARG A 127 21.26 0.23 0.74
CA ARG A 127 22.36 -0.15 -0.14
C ARG A 127 23.48 0.89 -0.11
N HIS A 128 24.72 0.44 -0.26
CA HIS A 128 25.92 1.31 -0.19
C HIS A 128 25.97 2.36 -1.32
N SER A 129 25.41 2.09 -2.49
CA SER A 129 25.35 3.03 -3.61
C SER A 129 24.20 4.05 -3.52
N SER A 130 23.36 3.98 -2.49
CA SER A 130 22.28 4.94 -2.32
C SER A 130 22.80 6.29 -1.84
N GLN A 131 22.02 7.34 -2.15
CA GLN A 131 22.28 8.68 -1.68
C GLN A 131 22.36 8.71 -0.15
N MET A 132 23.36 9.41 0.38
CA MET A 132 23.44 9.75 1.79
C MET A 132 22.51 10.93 2.07
N VAL A 133 21.60 10.74 3.00
CA VAL A 133 20.62 11.79 3.37
C VAL A 133 21.03 12.52 4.64
N ASP A 134 21.77 11.84 5.53
CA ASP A 134 22.24 12.40 6.79
C ASP A 134 23.41 11.57 7.33
N GLN A 135 23.96 11.97 8.48
CA GLN A 135 25.01 11.26 9.21
C GLN A 135 24.67 11.25 10.70
N ALA A 136 24.98 10.14 11.35
CA ALA A 136 24.94 10.04 12.80
C ALA A 136 26.35 9.85 13.34
N ILE A 137 26.66 10.48 14.48
CA ILE A 137 27.96 10.45 15.12
C ILE A 137 27.96 9.57 16.37
N LEU A 138 29.14 9.19 16.82
CA LEU A 138 29.35 8.38 18.02
C LEU A 138 28.50 8.89 19.20
N GLY A 139 27.77 7.97 19.83
CA GLY A 139 26.91 8.28 20.97
C GLY A 139 25.49 8.72 20.60
N ASN A 140 25.20 9.01 19.34
CA ASN A 140 23.81 9.28 18.93
C ASN A 140 22.94 8.04 19.14
N THR A 141 21.74 8.26 19.70
CA THR A 141 20.69 7.26 19.78
C THR A 141 19.81 7.35 18.55
N ILE A 142 19.62 6.25 17.86
CA ILE A 142 18.74 6.13 16.68
C ILE A 142 17.63 5.15 16.96
N LYS A 143 16.43 5.47 16.51
CA LYS A 143 15.27 4.57 16.58
C LYS A 143 15.28 3.63 15.38
N LEU A 144 15.28 2.35 15.65
CA LEU A 144 15.20 1.31 14.64
C LEU A 144 13.73 1.03 14.32
N LEU A 145 13.41 0.97 13.04
CA LEU A 145 12.03 0.73 12.59
C LEU A 145 11.86 -0.66 11.98
N ARG A 146 12.87 -1.15 11.27
CA ARG A 146 12.89 -2.47 10.66
C ARG A 146 14.33 -2.91 10.39
N TYR A 147 14.55 -4.20 10.39
CA TYR A 147 15.81 -4.81 9.91
C TYR A 147 15.56 -5.55 8.60
N SER A 148 16.39 -5.29 7.60
CA SER A 148 16.34 -5.99 6.33
C SER A 148 17.73 -6.06 5.69
N ASN A 149 18.21 -7.28 5.38
CA ASN A 149 19.45 -7.52 4.63
C ASN A 149 20.68 -6.76 5.15
N GLY A 150 20.87 -6.73 6.48
CA GLY A 150 22.01 -6.04 7.10
C GLY A 150 21.80 -4.54 7.33
N TRP A 151 20.60 -3.99 7.09
CA TRP A 151 20.24 -2.59 7.26
C TRP A 151 19.09 -2.42 8.25
N TYR A 152 19.13 -1.31 8.96
CA TYR A 152 18.03 -0.86 9.81
C TYR A 152 17.37 0.36 9.20
#